data_9b426690607b6370aaad7389ab55964f
#
_entry.id   9b426690607b6370aaad7389ab55964f
#
_cell.length_a   1.000
_cell.length_b   1.000
_cell.length_c   1.000
_cell.angle_alpha   90.00
_cell.angle_beta   90.00
_cell.angle_gamma   90.00
#
_symmetry.space_group_name_H-M   'P 1'
#
loop_
_entity.id
_entity.type
_entity.pdbx_description
1 polymer ?
#
loop_
_entity_poly.entity_id
_entity_poly.type
_entity_poly.pdbx_seq_one_letter_code
_entity_poly.pdbx_strand_id
1 'polypeptide(L)'
;CNFYEKVFGWHRFWSVDDKDVSTEYSSLQSIVMANDNEKIKMPINEPANGLKKSQIQEFIDSYSGPGVQHIAMSTKDIVSTVTKLRNNGVEFLPTPKTYYDTLKSRVSEFEEDINILSELGILVDCDENGYMLQIFTKPIQDRPTLFYEIIQRKGSNSFGKGNFRALFESIER
;
A
#
# COMPACT_ATOMS: atom_id res chain seq x y z
N CYS A 1 -7.73 -15.74 8.97
CA CYS A 1 -7.04 -15.37 10.22
C CYS A 1 -6.86 -16.59 11.15
N ASN A 2 -7.90 -17.36 11.46
CA ASN A 2 -7.84 -18.50 12.41
C ASN A 2 -6.75 -19.53 12.06
N PHE A 3 -6.45 -19.74 10.78
CA PHE A 3 -5.36 -20.61 10.35
C PHE A 3 -4.00 -20.08 10.84
N TYR A 4 -3.72 -18.80 10.62
CA TYR A 4 -2.46 -18.18 11.02
C TYR A 4 -2.31 -18.12 12.55
N GLU A 5 -3.39 -17.86 13.27
CA GLU A 5 -3.40 -17.90 14.74
C GLU A 5 -3.05 -19.30 15.26
N LYS A 6 -3.74 -20.33 14.75
CA LYS A 6 -3.60 -21.69 15.28
C LYS A 6 -2.34 -22.42 14.83
N VAL A 7 -1.90 -22.20 13.58
CA VAL A 7 -0.79 -22.95 12.98
C VAL A 7 0.55 -22.25 13.17
N PHE A 8 0.57 -20.89 13.05
CA PHE A 8 1.80 -20.11 13.13
C PHE A 8 1.95 -19.36 14.45
N GLY A 9 0.94 -19.37 15.33
CA GLY A 9 0.95 -18.62 16.57
C GLY A 9 0.90 -17.10 16.36
N TRP A 10 0.43 -16.66 15.20
CA TRP A 10 0.34 -15.23 14.91
C TRP A 10 -0.83 -14.59 15.63
N HIS A 11 -0.75 -13.29 15.89
CA HIS A 11 -1.84 -12.51 16.50
C HIS A 11 -2.42 -11.49 15.51
N ARG A 12 -3.63 -11.01 15.81
CA ARG A 12 -4.24 -9.91 15.08
C ARG A 12 -3.57 -8.61 15.53
N PHE A 13 -2.87 -7.97 14.60
CA PHE A 13 -2.16 -6.72 14.86
C PHE A 13 -3.07 -5.50 14.71
N TRP A 14 -3.92 -5.51 13.68
CA TRP A 14 -4.77 -4.39 13.33
C TRP A 14 -5.92 -4.86 12.44
N SER A 15 -7.06 -4.15 12.48
CA SER A 15 -8.21 -4.43 11.62
C SER A 15 -8.87 -3.14 11.17
N VAL A 16 -9.41 -3.16 9.95
CA VAL A 16 -10.21 -2.10 9.35
C VAL A 16 -11.45 -2.73 8.75
N ASP A 17 -12.61 -2.17 9.05
CA ASP A 17 -13.83 -2.53 8.39
C ASP A 17 -14.11 -1.62 7.17
N ASP A 18 -15.17 -1.94 6.43
CA ASP A 18 -15.60 -1.22 5.24
C ASP A 18 -15.99 0.25 5.47
N LYS A 19 -16.19 0.66 6.71
CA LYS A 19 -16.49 2.05 7.10
C LYS A 19 -15.24 2.90 7.21
N ASP A 20 -14.10 2.28 7.54
CA ASP A 20 -12.84 2.97 7.77
C ASP A 20 -12.04 3.23 6.48
N VAL A 21 -12.13 2.31 5.49
CA VAL A 21 -11.48 2.46 4.18
C VAL A 21 -12.52 2.25 3.11
N SER A 22 -13.35 3.24 2.93
CA SER A 22 -14.30 3.31 1.83
C SER A 22 -14.21 4.66 1.14
N THR A 23 -14.30 4.65 -0.18
CA THR A 23 -14.73 5.81 -0.97
C THR A 23 -16.20 5.60 -1.32
N GLU A 24 -16.83 6.59 -1.95
CA GLU A 24 -18.19 6.42 -2.49
C GLU A 24 -18.29 5.25 -3.47
N TYR A 25 -17.17 4.83 -4.07
CA TYR A 25 -17.13 3.87 -5.17
C TYR A 25 -16.54 2.51 -4.81
N SER A 26 -15.61 2.43 -3.87
CA SER A 26 -14.97 1.17 -3.50
C SER A 26 -14.70 1.06 -2.01
N SER A 27 -14.75 -0.15 -1.49
CA SER A 27 -14.46 -0.46 -0.10
C SER A 27 -13.73 -1.80 0.04
N LEU A 28 -13.07 -2.00 1.17
CA LEU A 28 -12.41 -3.25 1.54
C LEU A 28 -12.53 -3.51 3.04
N GLN A 29 -12.44 -4.80 3.41
CA GLN A 29 -12.21 -5.24 4.78
C GLN A 29 -10.78 -5.75 4.90
N SER A 30 -10.09 -5.38 5.96
CA SER A 30 -8.69 -5.78 6.16
C SER A 30 -8.43 -6.18 7.61
N ILE A 31 -7.75 -7.31 7.78
CA ILE A 31 -7.20 -7.73 9.07
C ILE A 31 -5.71 -7.98 8.86
N VAL A 32 -4.87 -7.35 9.66
CA VAL A 32 -3.42 -7.56 9.62
C VAL A 32 -3.05 -8.60 10.67
N MET A 33 -2.47 -9.71 10.22
CA MET A 33 -1.84 -10.71 11.08
C MET A 33 -0.36 -10.40 11.24
N ALA A 34 0.18 -10.58 12.44
CA ALA A 34 1.60 -10.39 12.73
C ALA A 34 2.19 -11.55 13.51
N ASN A 35 3.49 -11.81 13.31
CA ASN A 35 4.25 -12.72 14.14
C ASN A 35 4.64 -12.07 15.49
N ASP A 36 5.14 -12.83 16.45
CA ASP A 36 5.41 -12.40 17.83
C ASP A 36 6.24 -11.11 17.93
N ASN A 37 7.25 -10.94 17.09
CA ASN A 37 8.12 -9.75 17.10
C ASN A 37 7.67 -8.66 16.12
N GLU A 38 6.52 -8.82 15.48
CA GLU A 38 5.89 -7.89 14.53
C GLU A 38 6.76 -7.46 13.33
N LYS A 39 7.82 -8.23 13.04
CA LYS A 39 8.65 -7.97 11.86
C LYS A 39 8.03 -8.47 10.57
N ILE A 40 7.15 -9.49 10.67
CA ILE A 40 6.36 -9.99 9.55
C ILE A 40 4.91 -9.59 9.81
N LYS A 41 4.35 -8.84 8.91
CA LYS A 41 2.97 -8.38 8.94
C LYS A 41 2.29 -8.74 7.63
N MET A 42 1.12 -9.33 7.72
CA MET A 42 0.38 -9.82 6.55
C MET A 42 -1.06 -9.29 6.58
N PRO A 43 -1.36 -8.25 5.80
CA PRO A 43 -2.73 -7.83 5.57
C PRO A 43 -3.50 -8.92 4.82
N ILE A 44 -4.65 -9.30 5.33
CA ILE A 44 -5.62 -10.19 4.69
C ILE A 44 -6.81 -9.32 4.31
N ASN A 45 -7.00 -9.13 3.02
CA ASN A 45 -7.99 -8.23 2.48
C ASN A 45 -9.13 -9.01 1.82
N GLU A 46 -10.35 -8.55 2.01
CA GLU A 46 -11.54 -9.01 1.32
C GLU A 46 -12.20 -7.82 0.61
N PRO A 47 -12.74 -8.01 -0.62
CA PRO A 47 -13.50 -6.96 -1.26
C PRO A 47 -14.79 -6.72 -0.48
N ALA A 48 -15.18 -5.47 -0.34
CA ALA A 48 -16.49 -5.09 0.17
C ALA A 48 -17.36 -4.49 -0.95
N ASN A 49 -18.66 -4.45 -0.75
CA ASN A 49 -19.60 -3.93 -1.74
C ASN A 49 -19.36 -2.44 -1.96
N GLY A 50 -19.18 -2.05 -3.23
CA GLY A 50 -19.01 -0.69 -3.69
C GLY A 50 -19.70 -0.47 -5.04
N LEU A 51 -19.82 0.78 -5.47
CA LEU A 51 -20.40 1.11 -6.78
C LEU A 51 -19.52 0.69 -7.96
N LYS A 52 -18.21 0.58 -7.72
CA LYS A 52 -17.24 0.09 -8.71
C LYS A 52 -16.53 -1.15 -8.18
N LYS A 53 -16.05 -1.97 -9.11
CA LYS A 53 -15.23 -3.13 -8.81
C LYS A 53 -13.92 -2.69 -8.17
N SER A 54 -13.64 -3.19 -6.95
CA SER A 54 -12.38 -2.88 -6.25
C SER A 54 -11.18 -3.60 -6.88
N GLN A 55 -9.97 -3.09 -6.66
CA GLN A 55 -8.73 -3.75 -7.08
C GLN A 55 -8.57 -5.16 -6.47
N ILE A 56 -9.11 -5.38 -5.27
CA ILE A 56 -9.10 -6.70 -4.62
C ILE A 56 -10.01 -7.67 -5.36
N GLN A 57 -11.21 -7.23 -5.78
CA GLN A 57 -12.09 -8.05 -6.58
C GLN A 57 -11.49 -8.33 -7.98
N GLU A 58 -10.83 -7.34 -8.58
CA GLU A 58 -10.12 -7.52 -9.85
C GLU A 58 -9.01 -8.59 -9.75
N PHE A 59 -8.24 -8.56 -8.66
CA PHE A 59 -7.25 -9.59 -8.37
C PHE A 59 -7.89 -10.98 -8.27
N ILE A 60 -8.95 -11.11 -7.46
CA ILE A 60 -9.65 -12.41 -7.25
C ILE A 60 -10.15 -12.99 -8.56
N ASP A 61 -10.75 -12.17 -9.41
CA ASP A 61 -11.29 -12.61 -10.69
C ASP A 61 -10.17 -12.99 -11.67
N SER A 62 -9.09 -12.23 -11.71
CA SER A 62 -7.95 -12.46 -12.60
C SER A 62 -7.08 -13.65 -12.14
N TYR A 63 -6.99 -13.87 -10.84
CA TYR A 63 -6.22 -14.96 -10.24
C TYR A 63 -7.06 -16.24 -10.09
N SER A 64 -8.38 -16.15 -10.23
CA SER A 64 -9.36 -17.22 -10.03
C SER A 64 -9.44 -17.69 -8.58
N GLY A 65 -9.31 -16.79 -7.62
CA GLY A 65 -9.43 -17.06 -6.19
C GLY A 65 -8.50 -16.24 -5.29
N PRO A 66 -8.45 -16.56 -3.99
CA PRO A 66 -7.55 -15.91 -3.05
C PRO A 66 -6.08 -16.20 -3.38
N GLY A 67 -5.21 -15.22 -3.13
CA GLY A 67 -3.79 -15.37 -3.35
C GLY A 67 -2.97 -14.20 -2.82
N VAL A 68 -1.67 -14.21 -3.07
CA VAL A 68 -0.75 -13.12 -2.72
C VAL A 68 -0.85 -12.03 -3.78
N GLN A 69 -1.44 -10.89 -3.41
CA GLN A 69 -1.58 -9.74 -4.29
C GLN A 69 -0.26 -8.96 -4.40
N HIS A 70 0.40 -8.68 -3.28
CA HIS A 70 1.69 -8.00 -3.31
C HIS A 70 2.61 -8.45 -2.18
N ILE A 71 3.89 -8.16 -2.37
CA ILE A 71 4.94 -8.37 -1.37
C ILE A 71 5.63 -7.03 -1.13
N ALA A 72 5.56 -6.53 0.11
CA ALA A 72 6.23 -5.32 0.53
C ALA A 72 7.67 -5.62 0.97
N MET A 73 8.62 -4.90 0.40
CA MET A 73 10.05 -4.99 0.71
C MET A 73 10.55 -3.69 1.33
N SER A 74 11.18 -3.79 2.50
CA SER A 74 11.73 -2.62 3.20
C SER A 74 13.07 -2.19 2.63
N THR A 75 13.28 -0.87 2.59
CA THR A 75 14.56 -0.25 2.29
C THR A 75 14.90 0.84 3.29
N LYS A 76 16.20 1.19 3.39
CA LYS A 76 16.68 2.32 4.18
C LYS A 76 16.74 3.63 3.40
N ASP A 77 16.71 3.55 2.07
CA ASP A 77 16.77 4.67 1.15
C ASP A 77 15.91 4.36 -0.08
N ILE A 78 14.67 4.83 -0.05
CA ILE A 78 13.69 4.53 -1.10
C ILE A 78 14.03 5.28 -2.40
N VAL A 79 14.56 6.49 -2.30
CA VAL A 79 14.92 7.30 -3.48
C VAL A 79 16.01 6.59 -4.29
N SER A 80 17.11 6.19 -3.64
CA SER A 80 18.19 5.43 -4.29
C SER A 80 17.68 4.07 -4.81
N THR A 81 16.87 3.37 -4.02
CA THR A 81 16.33 2.05 -4.39
C THR A 81 15.46 2.13 -5.64
N VAL A 82 14.48 3.05 -5.65
CA VAL A 82 13.55 3.23 -6.77
C VAL A 82 14.30 3.68 -8.03
N THR A 83 15.25 4.62 -7.89
CA THR A 83 16.09 5.06 -9.01
C THR A 83 16.85 3.88 -9.65
N LYS A 84 17.48 3.02 -8.84
CA LYS A 84 18.20 1.83 -9.34
C LYS A 84 17.25 0.82 -9.99
N LEU A 85 16.09 0.58 -9.39
CA LEU A 85 15.09 -0.33 -9.96
C LEU A 85 14.59 0.16 -11.32
N ARG A 86 14.29 1.47 -11.45
CA ARG A 86 13.91 2.08 -12.75
C ARG A 86 15.00 1.95 -13.79
N ASN A 87 16.26 2.21 -13.42
CA ASN A 87 17.40 2.05 -14.32
C ASN A 87 17.60 0.61 -14.79
N ASN A 88 17.14 -0.36 -14.01
CA ASN A 88 17.13 -1.79 -14.36
C ASN A 88 15.82 -2.24 -15.06
N GLY A 89 14.97 -1.30 -15.46
CA GLY A 89 13.78 -1.59 -16.25
C GLY A 89 12.52 -1.94 -15.44
N VAL A 90 12.54 -1.76 -14.10
CA VAL A 90 11.33 -1.97 -13.30
C VAL A 90 10.35 -0.81 -13.53
N GLU A 91 9.14 -1.14 -13.89
CA GLU A 91 8.05 -0.19 -14.06
C GLU A 91 7.22 -0.07 -12.78
N PHE A 92 6.88 1.17 -12.41
CA PHE A 92 6.04 1.49 -11.25
C PHE A 92 4.70 2.09 -11.70
N LEU A 93 3.69 1.95 -10.83
CA LEU A 93 2.42 2.62 -11.02
C LEU A 93 2.63 4.14 -10.96
N PRO A 94 2.03 4.90 -11.87
CA PRO A 94 2.16 6.35 -11.87
C PRO A 94 1.34 6.96 -10.72
N THR A 95 1.90 7.96 -10.07
CA THR A 95 1.18 8.79 -9.10
C THR A 95 0.86 10.14 -9.74
N PRO A 96 -0.41 10.59 -9.74
CA PRO A 96 -0.78 11.89 -10.30
C PRO A 96 -0.06 13.04 -9.58
N LYS A 97 0.33 14.09 -10.31
CA LYS A 97 0.96 15.27 -9.71
C LYS A 97 0.07 15.96 -8.67
N THR A 98 -1.23 15.93 -8.88
CA THR A 98 -2.23 16.47 -7.93
C THR A 98 -2.17 15.82 -6.53
N TYR A 99 -1.64 14.60 -6.41
CA TYR A 99 -1.36 13.98 -5.13
C TYR A 99 -0.37 14.81 -4.30
N TYR A 100 0.68 15.33 -4.94
CA TYR A 100 1.74 16.10 -4.26
C TYR A 100 1.33 17.54 -3.96
N ASP A 101 0.38 18.11 -4.69
CA ASP A 101 -0.15 19.45 -4.43
C ASP A 101 -0.82 19.54 -3.05
N THR A 102 -1.44 18.44 -2.61
CA THR A 102 -2.11 18.34 -1.31
C THR A 102 -1.26 17.67 -0.22
N LEU A 103 -0.06 17.19 -0.56
CA LEU A 103 0.76 16.40 0.37
C LEU A 103 1.11 17.18 1.65
N LYS A 104 1.54 18.42 1.52
CA LYS A 104 1.92 19.28 2.66
C LYS A 104 0.78 19.58 3.63
N SER A 105 -0.47 19.50 3.18
CA SER A 105 -1.63 19.69 4.04
C SER A 105 -2.03 18.39 4.79
N ARG A 106 -1.58 17.23 4.30
CA ARG A 106 -1.90 15.91 4.87
C ARG A 106 -0.79 15.36 5.76
N VAL A 107 0.46 15.67 5.43
CA VAL A 107 1.66 15.22 6.15
C VAL A 107 2.44 16.45 6.58
N SER A 108 2.55 16.65 7.91
CA SER A 108 3.12 17.86 8.48
C SER A 108 4.63 17.94 8.31
N GLU A 109 5.34 16.82 8.46
CA GLU A 109 6.81 16.79 8.44
C GLU A 109 7.33 15.52 7.76
N PHE A 110 8.23 15.68 6.81
CA PHE A 110 9.08 14.64 6.22
C PHE A 110 10.34 15.30 5.66
N GLU A 111 11.43 14.54 5.56
CA GLU A 111 12.77 15.07 5.25
C GLU A 111 13.07 15.11 3.75
N GLU A 112 12.40 14.29 2.95
CA GLU A 112 12.68 14.13 1.52
C GLU A 112 12.17 15.32 0.70
N ASP A 113 12.88 15.66 -0.38
CA ASP A 113 12.43 16.69 -1.33
C ASP A 113 11.18 16.22 -2.08
N ILE A 114 10.09 16.97 -1.93
CA ILE A 114 8.80 16.69 -2.58
C ILE A 114 8.92 16.62 -4.11
N ASN A 115 9.84 17.37 -4.72
CA ASN A 115 10.04 17.33 -6.16
C ASN A 115 10.64 15.98 -6.58
N ILE A 116 11.59 15.45 -5.81
CA ILE A 116 12.18 14.12 -6.05
C ILE A 116 11.13 13.05 -5.85
N LEU A 117 10.33 13.13 -4.78
CA LEU A 117 9.25 12.18 -4.53
C LEU A 117 8.22 12.19 -5.67
N SER A 118 7.86 13.38 -6.16
CA SER A 118 6.93 13.55 -7.28
C SER A 118 7.48 13.00 -8.61
N GLU A 119 8.76 13.24 -8.88
CA GLU A 119 9.42 12.72 -10.08
C GLU A 119 9.47 11.19 -10.07
N LEU A 120 9.77 10.60 -8.91
CA LEU A 120 9.84 9.16 -8.74
C LEU A 120 8.47 8.49 -8.49
N GLY A 121 7.41 9.25 -8.25
CA GLY A 121 6.09 8.72 -7.96
C GLY A 121 5.96 8.11 -6.56
N ILE A 122 6.80 8.52 -5.60
CA ILE A 122 6.83 7.97 -4.24
C ILE A 122 5.75 8.63 -3.39
N LEU A 123 4.95 7.81 -2.72
CA LEU A 123 3.87 8.22 -1.84
C LEU A 123 4.36 8.41 -0.41
N VAL A 124 3.73 9.32 0.33
CA VAL A 124 4.03 9.60 1.75
C VAL A 124 2.77 9.45 2.59
N ASP A 125 2.86 8.71 3.67
CA ASP A 125 1.82 8.62 4.70
C ASP A 125 2.42 8.82 6.08
N CYS A 126 1.62 9.24 7.06
CA CYS A 126 2.09 9.46 8.42
C CYS A 126 1.11 8.89 9.45
N ASP A 127 1.65 8.62 10.61
CA ASP A 127 0.92 8.32 11.84
C ASP A 127 1.49 9.14 13.01
N GLU A 128 1.04 8.88 14.22
CA GLU A 128 1.50 9.56 15.43
C GLU A 128 2.99 9.33 15.76
N ASN A 129 3.62 8.31 15.19
CA ASN A 129 5.00 7.90 15.47
C ASN A 129 6.00 8.38 14.42
N GLY A 130 5.51 8.86 13.27
CA GLY A 130 6.37 9.30 12.17
C GLY A 130 5.71 9.16 10.79
N TYR A 131 6.53 8.88 9.78
CA TYR A 131 6.03 8.74 8.41
C TYR A 131 6.62 7.53 7.70
N MET A 132 6.00 7.16 6.61
CA MET A 132 6.45 6.12 5.70
C MET A 132 6.39 6.59 4.26
N LEU A 133 7.29 6.06 3.46
CA LEU A 133 7.39 6.26 2.03
C LEU A 133 7.10 4.94 1.34
N GLN A 134 6.31 4.94 0.28
CA GLN A 134 5.95 3.72 -0.45
C GLN A 134 5.75 3.97 -1.93
N ILE A 135 5.99 2.93 -2.72
CA ILE A 135 5.70 2.92 -4.16
C ILE A 135 5.41 1.48 -4.60
N PHE A 136 4.54 1.34 -5.59
CA PHE A 136 4.10 0.04 -6.10
C PHE A 136 4.57 -0.17 -7.53
N THR A 137 5.08 -1.37 -7.83
CA THR A 137 5.38 -1.75 -9.22
C THR A 137 4.09 -1.98 -10.00
N LYS A 138 4.15 -1.92 -11.32
CA LYS A 138 3.13 -2.58 -12.14
C LYS A 138 3.12 -4.07 -11.83
N PRO A 139 2.00 -4.78 -12.12
CA PRO A 139 1.97 -6.24 -12.05
C PRO A 139 3.14 -6.85 -12.81
N ILE A 140 3.75 -7.88 -12.24
CA ILE A 140 4.91 -8.56 -12.84
C ILE A 140 4.53 -9.58 -13.92
N GLN A 141 3.24 -9.78 -14.10
CA GLN A 141 2.64 -10.66 -15.09
C GLN A 141 1.74 -9.85 -16.02
N ASP A 142 1.25 -10.47 -17.08
CA ASP A 142 0.34 -9.90 -18.07
C ASP A 142 -1.10 -9.68 -17.56
N ARG A 143 -1.37 -10.02 -16.30
CA ARG A 143 -2.65 -9.88 -15.61
C ARG A 143 -2.49 -9.03 -14.35
N PRO A 144 -3.54 -8.34 -13.88
CA PRO A 144 -3.51 -7.54 -12.65
C PRO A 144 -3.50 -8.43 -11.40
N THR A 145 -2.39 -9.14 -11.19
CA THR A 145 -2.16 -10.08 -10.10
C THR A 145 -0.99 -9.61 -9.24
N LEU A 146 0.07 -10.41 -9.10
CA LEU A 146 1.18 -10.14 -8.20
C LEU A 146 1.97 -8.87 -8.61
N PHE A 147 2.22 -8.00 -7.64
CA PHE A 147 3.13 -6.86 -7.75
C PHE A 147 4.00 -6.71 -6.49
N TYR A 148 4.95 -5.79 -6.51
CA TYR A 148 5.79 -5.48 -5.37
C TYR A 148 5.55 -4.07 -4.87
N GLU A 149 5.71 -3.91 -3.55
CA GLU A 149 5.77 -2.63 -2.87
C GLU A 149 7.20 -2.40 -2.35
N ILE A 150 7.72 -1.20 -2.52
CA ILE A 150 8.96 -0.76 -1.86
C ILE A 150 8.57 0.23 -0.78
N ILE A 151 9.02 -0.01 0.45
CA ILE A 151 8.63 0.77 1.62
C ILE A 151 9.85 1.20 2.41
N GLN A 152 9.87 2.46 2.84
CA GLN A 152 10.79 2.99 3.84
C GLN A 152 9.99 3.55 5.00
N ARG A 153 10.34 3.15 6.22
CA ARG A 153 9.70 3.62 7.45
C ARG A 153 10.64 4.51 8.23
N LYS A 154 10.13 5.67 8.63
CA LYS A 154 10.78 6.61 9.55
C LYS A 154 9.88 6.83 10.77
N GLY A 155 9.92 5.85 11.67
CA GLY A 155 9.10 5.82 12.89
C GLY A 155 7.70 5.22 12.72
N SER A 156 7.05 5.42 11.59
CA SER A 156 5.68 4.96 11.34
C SER A 156 5.53 3.44 11.33
N ASN A 157 4.46 2.96 11.95
CA ASN A 157 3.99 1.58 11.91
C ASN A 157 2.73 1.39 11.05
N SER A 158 2.25 2.45 10.38
CA SER A 158 1.05 2.41 9.55
C SER A 158 1.20 1.51 8.32
N PHE A 159 0.07 1.22 7.66
CA PHE A 159 0.00 0.48 6.40
C PHE A 159 -0.38 1.39 5.22
N GLY A 160 -0.18 2.70 5.32
CA GLY A 160 -0.49 3.63 4.25
C GLY A 160 -1.99 3.90 4.09
N LYS A 161 -2.79 3.88 5.17
CA LYS A 161 -4.24 4.14 5.13
C LYS A 161 -4.57 5.46 4.42
N GLY A 162 -3.80 6.52 4.68
CA GLY A 162 -3.96 7.82 4.03
C GLY A 162 -3.65 7.78 2.52
N ASN A 163 -2.71 6.95 2.11
CA ASN A 163 -2.36 6.77 0.71
C ASN A 163 -3.40 5.95 -0.06
N PHE A 164 -4.02 4.94 0.56
CA PHE A 164 -5.12 4.21 -0.07
C PHE A 164 -6.22 5.16 -0.51
N ARG A 165 -6.69 6.01 0.39
CA ARG A 165 -7.72 7.00 0.08
C ARG A 165 -7.26 7.98 -1.00
N ALA A 166 -6.06 8.54 -0.88
CA ALA A 166 -5.53 9.50 -1.83
C ALA A 166 -5.33 8.90 -3.23
N LEU A 167 -4.90 7.63 -3.33
CA LEU A 167 -4.80 6.93 -4.61
C LEU A 167 -6.17 6.67 -5.23
N PHE A 168 -7.14 6.18 -4.46
CA PHE A 168 -8.50 5.99 -4.95
C PHE A 168 -9.09 7.30 -5.47
N GLU A 169 -9.02 8.40 -4.71
CA GLU A 169 -9.50 9.72 -5.12
C GLU A 169 -8.78 10.26 -6.36
N SER A 170 -7.53 9.89 -6.59
CA SER A 170 -6.75 10.32 -7.76
C SER A 170 -7.04 9.52 -9.03
N ILE A 171 -7.45 8.26 -8.90
CA ILE A 171 -7.79 7.36 -10.01
C ILE A 171 -9.27 7.54 -10.41
N GLU A 172 -10.12 7.94 -9.48
CA GLU A 172 -11.57 8.13 -9.69
C GLU A 172 -11.93 9.48 -10.34
N ARG A 173 -10.98 10.41 -10.47
CA ARG A 173 -11.11 11.69 -11.19
C ARG A 173 -10.75 11.57 -12.66
#